data_dd30cd897a923b7ea274916577d17fc4
#
_entry.id   dd30cd897a923b7ea274916577d17fc4
#
_cell.length_a   1.000
_cell.length_b   1.000
_cell.length_c   1.000
_cell.angle_alpha   90.00
_cell.angle_beta   90.00
_cell.angle_gamma   90.00
#
_symmetry.space_group_name_H-M   'P 1'
#
loop_
_entity.id
_entity.type
_entity.pdbx_description
1 polymer ?
#
loop_
_entity_poly.entity_id
_entity_poly.type
_entity_poly.pdbx_seq_one_letter_code
_entity_poly.pdbx_strand_id
1 'polypeptide(L)'
;QKMNWILYEEISDYMKQHMKNISIRMLCEEFHFQEDYFNRLLKNRTGMTYTEYLQHLRLQKAEELLLHTRLTIDAIAAEVGYKNKGYFYKIFTERHRMTPAQFRKESC
;
A
#
# COMPACT_ATOMS: atom_id res chain seq x y z
N GLN A 1 -9.70 13.55 19.11
CA GLN A 1 -10.47 12.33 19.21
C GLN A 1 -9.71 11.18 18.58
N LYS A 2 -9.73 10.03 19.22
CA LYS A 2 -8.97 8.89 18.76
C LYS A 2 -9.71 8.12 17.67
N MET A 3 -8.94 7.59 16.73
CA MET A 3 -9.46 6.68 15.72
C MET A 3 -9.83 5.37 16.40
N ASN A 4 -11.09 4.97 16.33
CA ASN A 4 -11.51 3.70 16.92
C ASN A 4 -11.17 2.54 16.00
N TRP A 5 -11.27 1.33 16.52
CA TRP A 5 -10.89 0.13 15.80
C TRP A 5 -11.68 -0.09 14.51
N ILE A 6 -13.00 0.12 14.58
CA ILE A 6 -13.88 -0.08 13.45
C ILE A 6 -13.54 0.89 12.33
N LEU A 7 -13.36 2.17 12.68
CA LEU A 7 -13.03 3.19 11.70
C LEU A 7 -11.68 2.90 11.04
N TYR A 8 -10.70 2.45 11.83
CA TYR A 8 -9.40 2.10 11.29
C TYR A 8 -9.54 0.98 10.25
N GLU A 9 -10.32 -0.04 10.54
CA GLU A 9 -10.52 -1.14 9.61
C GLU A 9 -11.21 -0.69 8.33
N GLU A 10 -12.20 0.20 8.45
CA GLU A 10 -12.88 0.74 7.28
C GLU A 10 -11.92 1.53 6.38
N ILE A 11 -11.06 2.34 7.00
CA ILE A 11 -10.06 3.10 6.25
C ILE A 11 -9.07 2.16 5.55
N SER A 12 -8.60 1.16 6.28
CA SER A 12 -7.67 0.18 5.72
C SER A 12 -8.29 -0.56 4.55
N ASP A 13 -9.54 -0.99 4.68
CA ASP A 13 -10.24 -1.69 3.61
C ASP A 13 -10.43 -0.79 2.40
N TYR A 14 -10.79 0.47 2.63
CA TYR A 14 -10.94 1.42 1.53
C TYR A 14 -9.62 1.60 0.78
N MET A 15 -8.51 1.75 1.53
CA MET A 15 -7.20 1.88 0.91
C MET A 15 -6.82 0.64 0.11
N LYS A 16 -7.13 -0.54 0.61
CA LYS A 16 -6.85 -1.78 -0.12
C LYS A 16 -7.66 -1.90 -1.39
N GLN A 17 -8.93 -1.49 -1.34
CA GLN A 17 -9.80 -1.57 -2.50
C GLN A 17 -9.42 -0.57 -3.58
N HIS A 18 -8.86 0.56 -3.20
CA HIS A 18 -8.58 1.67 -4.13
C HIS A 18 -7.10 1.94 -4.31
N MET A 19 -6.23 1.03 -3.86
CA MET A 19 -4.78 1.32 -3.80
C MET A 19 -4.17 1.65 -5.15
N LYS A 20 -4.77 1.19 -6.24
CA LYS A 20 -4.21 1.45 -7.56
C LYS A 20 -4.23 2.93 -7.91
N ASN A 21 -5.28 3.64 -7.53
CA ASN A 21 -5.48 5.04 -7.94
C ASN A 21 -5.80 5.96 -6.77
N ILE A 22 -5.61 5.53 -5.55
CA ILE A 22 -6.02 6.31 -4.39
C ILE A 22 -5.12 7.53 -4.19
N SER A 23 -5.73 8.60 -3.66
CA SER A 23 -5.02 9.76 -3.14
C SER A 23 -5.52 10.02 -1.74
N ILE A 24 -4.70 10.74 -0.94
CA ILE A 24 -5.15 11.11 0.41
C ILE A 24 -6.39 11.98 0.34
N ARG A 25 -6.51 12.79 -0.73
CA ARG A 25 -7.67 13.64 -0.91
C ARG A 25 -8.95 12.81 -1.07
N MET A 26 -8.90 11.77 -1.91
CA MET A 26 -10.03 10.86 -2.09
C MET A 26 -10.48 10.27 -0.76
N LEU A 27 -9.51 9.78 -0.01
CA LEU A 27 -9.80 9.12 1.26
C LEU A 27 -10.41 10.09 2.25
N CYS A 28 -9.87 11.29 2.35
CA CYS A 28 -10.37 12.27 3.30
C CYS A 28 -11.75 12.76 2.92
N GLU A 29 -12.05 12.84 1.62
CA GLU A 29 -13.41 13.18 1.17
C GLU A 29 -14.39 12.07 1.54
N GLU A 30 -13.98 10.83 1.37
CA GLU A 30 -14.85 9.68 1.68
C GLU A 30 -15.22 9.63 3.16
N PHE A 31 -14.25 9.87 4.03
CA PHE A 31 -14.44 9.73 5.47
C PHE A 31 -14.66 11.06 6.18
N HIS A 32 -14.70 12.18 5.43
CA HIS A 32 -14.97 13.52 5.98
C HIS A 32 -13.92 13.98 6.98
N PHE A 33 -12.65 13.69 6.68
CA PHE A 33 -11.51 14.16 7.45
C PHE A 33 -10.80 15.30 6.74
N GLN A 34 -10.15 16.17 7.52
CA GLN A 34 -9.12 17.04 6.99
C GLN A 34 -7.80 16.30 6.98
N GLU A 35 -6.93 16.62 6.00
CA GLU A 35 -5.73 15.82 5.79
C GLU A 35 -4.80 15.83 7.00
N ASP A 36 -4.57 17.00 7.61
CA ASP A 36 -3.69 17.06 8.77
C ASP A 36 -4.22 16.21 9.93
N TYR A 37 -5.52 16.27 10.15
CA TYR A 37 -6.15 15.50 11.20
C TYR A 37 -6.01 14.01 10.93
N PHE A 38 -6.29 13.61 9.70
CA PHE A 38 -6.17 12.21 9.29
C PHE A 38 -4.74 11.69 9.46
N ASN A 39 -3.76 12.49 9.02
CA ASN A 39 -2.36 12.08 9.14
C ASN A 39 -1.96 11.88 10.60
N ARG A 40 -2.42 12.75 11.50
CA ARG A 40 -2.12 12.58 12.92
C ARG A 40 -2.73 11.31 13.48
N LEU A 41 -3.99 11.04 13.11
CA LEU A 41 -4.67 9.84 13.60
C LEU A 41 -3.97 8.58 13.08
N LEU A 42 -3.61 8.57 11.82
CA LEU A 42 -2.95 7.43 11.21
C LEU A 42 -1.58 7.20 11.83
N LYS A 43 -0.82 8.28 12.01
CA LYS A 43 0.50 8.20 12.64
C LYS A 43 0.41 7.65 14.06
N ASN A 44 -0.58 8.12 14.83
CA ASN A 44 -0.78 7.64 16.18
C ASN A 44 -1.16 6.17 16.21
N ARG A 45 -1.94 5.72 15.21
CA ARG A 45 -2.42 4.35 15.18
C ARG A 45 -1.38 3.38 14.63
N THR A 46 -0.64 3.77 13.60
CA THR A 46 0.22 2.86 12.85
C THR A 46 1.70 3.18 12.98
N GLY A 47 2.05 4.37 13.46
CA GLY A 47 3.42 4.83 13.43
C GLY A 47 3.87 5.33 12.06
N MET A 48 2.98 5.34 11.08
CA MET A 48 3.29 5.67 9.70
C MET A 48 2.49 6.87 9.21
N THR A 49 3.09 7.63 8.29
CA THR A 49 2.34 8.62 7.51
C THR A 49 1.45 7.89 6.52
N TYR A 50 0.54 8.63 5.88
CA TYR A 50 -0.30 8.05 4.84
C TYR A 50 0.54 7.45 3.71
N THR A 51 1.56 8.16 3.25
CA THR A 51 2.41 7.68 2.17
C THR A 51 3.11 6.38 2.55
N GLU A 52 3.65 6.32 3.75
CA GLU A 52 4.32 5.12 4.24
C GLU A 52 3.35 3.94 4.37
N TYR A 53 2.17 4.21 4.90
CA TYR A 53 1.19 3.16 5.11
C TYR A 53 0.66 2.63 3.77
N LEU A 54 0.41 3.52 2.82
CA LEU A 54 -0.02 3.10 1.48
C LEU A 54 1.05 2.25 0.80
N GLN A 55 2.32 2.66 0.91
CA GLN A 55 3.41 1.87 0.36
C GLN A 55 3.45 0.48 1.00
N HIS A 56 3.26 0.42 2.31
CA HIS A 56 3.21 -0.86 3.02
C HIS A 56 2.11 -1.77 2.46
N LEU A 57 0.90 -1.23 2.30
CA LEU A 57 -0.22 -2.01 1.76
C LEU A 57 0.03 -2.46 0.33
N ARG A 58 0.57 -1.57 -0.50
CA ARG A 58 0.88 -1.90 -1.89
C ARG A 58 1.91 -3.01 -2.00
N LEU A 59 2.96 -2.94 -1.19
CA LEU A 59 3.99 -3.98 -1.22
C LEU A 59 3.48 -5.30 -0.68
N GLN A 60 2.61 -5.28 0.34
CA GLN A 60 1.98 -6.50 0.81
C GLN A 60 1.16 -7.15 -0.30
N LYS A 61 0.40 -6.35 -1.04
CA LYS A 61 -0.41 -6.89 -2.15
C LYS A 61 0.49 -7.44 -3.24
N ALA A 62 1.59 -6.74 -3.53
CA ALA A 62 2.54 -7.23 -4.53
C ALA A 62 3.10 -8.60 -4.13
N GLU A 63 3.44 -8.77 -2.84
CA GLU A 63 3.92 -10.07 -2.34
C GLU A 63 2.89 -11.17 -2.58
N GLU A 64 1.62 -10.90 -2.28
CA GLU A 64 0.55 -11.86 -2.53
C GLU A 64 0.45 -12.23 -3.99
N LEU A 65 0.51 -11.23 -4.87
CA LEU A 65 0.39 -11.46 -6.30
C LEU A 65 1.59 -12.22 -6.85
N LEU A 66 2.79 -11.94 -6.33
CA LEU A 66 3.98 -12.68 -6.72
C LEU A 66 3.88 -14.16 -6.34
N LEU A 67 3.32 -14.45 -5.16
CA LEU A 67 3.26 -15.80 -4.64
C LEU A 67 2.09 -16.61 -5.22
N HIS A 68 0.98 -15.95 -5.52
CA HIS A 68 -0.26 -16.66 -5.81
C HIS A 68 -0.80 -16.47 -7.22
N THR A 69 -0.10 -15.71 -8.08
CA THR A 69 -0.52 -15.52 -9.47
C THR A 69 0.65 -15.71 -10.40
N ARG A 70 0.35 -15.75 -11.70
CA ARG A 70 1.37 -15.79 -12.75
C ARG A 70 1.50 -14.44 -13.47
N LEU A 71 0.96 -13.39 -12.86
CA LEU A 71 1.08 -12.06 -13.46
C LEU A 71 2.56 -11.69 -13.60
N THR A 72 2.86 -10.95 -14.66
CA THR A 72 4.23 -10.43 -14.82
C THR A 72 4.51 -9.43 -13.72
N ILE A 73 5.79 -9.23 -13.45
CA ILE A 73 6.18 -8.28 -12.40
C ILE A 73 5.71 -6.87 -12.78
N ASP A 74 5.81 -6.52 -14.06
CA ASP A 74 5.33 -5.22 -14.52
C ASP A 74 3.82 -5.07 -14.33
N ALA A 75 3.06 -6.12 -14.58
CA ALA A 75 1.62 -6.10 -14.36
C ALA A 75 1.30 -5.94 -12.88
N ILE A 76 2.07 -6.60 -12.00
CA ILE A 76 1.89 -6.48 -10.57
C ILE A 76 2.17 -5.05 -10.11
N ALA A 77 3.26 -4.45 -10.59
CA ALA A 77 3.58 -3.07 -10.23
C ALA A 77 2.43 -2.15 -10.57
N ALA A 78 1.87 -2.28 -11.78
CA ALA A 78 0.75 -1.47 -12.21
C ALA A 78 -0.51 -1.74 -11.37
N GLU A 79 -0.76 -3.01 -11.08
CA GLU A 79 -1.95 -3.41 -10.34
C GLU A 79 -1.98 -2.82 -8.93
N VAL A 80 -0.82 -2.76 -8.27
CA VAL A 80 -0.77 -2.20 -6.92
C VAL A 80 -0.61 -0.68 -6.91
N GLY A 81 -0.48 -0.05 -8.07
CA GLY A 81 -0.54 1.40 -8.17
C GLY A 81 0.75 2.12 -8.51
N TYR A 82 1.79 1.41 -8.92
CA TYR A 82 3.07 2.04 -9.28
C TYR A 82 3.20 2.16 -10.79
N LYS A 83 3.02 3.38 -11.27
CA LYS A 83 3.18 3.65 -12.71
C LYS A 83 4.63 3.58 -13.14
N ASN A 84 5.55 3.93 -12.23
CA ASN A 84 6.98 3.86 -12.50
C ASN A 84 7.52 2.53 -12.02
N LYS A 85 7.81 1.63 -12.97
CA LYS A 85 8.30 0.29 -12.66
C LYS A 85 9.62 0.32 -11.93
N GLY A 86 10.51 1.22 -12.33
CA GLY A 86 11.82 1.34 -11.68
C GLY A 86 11.69 1.68 -10.21
N TYR A 87 10.77 2.56 -9.88
CA TYR A 87 10.52 2.90 -8.49
C TYR A 87 9.99 1.68 -7.72
N PHE A 88 9.08 0.93 -8.31
CA PHE A 88 8.56 -0.28 -7.69
C PHE A 88 9.68 -1.28 -7.39
N TYR A 89 10.54 -1.53 -8.37
CA TYR A 89 11.68 -2.44 -8.18
C TYR A 89 12.59 -1.96 -7.06
N LYS A 90 12.84 -0.65 -7.04
CA LYS A 90 13.71 -0.07 -6.02
C LYS A 90 13.16 -0.30 -4.62
N ILE A 91 11.90 0.08 -4.38
CA ILE A 91 11.33 -0.02 -3.03
C ILE A 91 11.11 -1.46 -2.61
N PHE A 92 10.74 -2.33 -3.57
CA PHE A 92 10.59 -3.74 -3.26
C PHE A 92 11.93 -4.35 -2.83
N THR A 93 12.98 -4.04 -3.58
CA THR A 93 14.30 -4.56 -3.29
C THR A 93 14.84 -4.04 -1.96
N GLU A 94 14.56 -2.77 -1.64
CA GLU A 94 14.96 -2.22 -0.35
C GLU A 94 14.26 -2.94 0.81
N ARG A 95 13.00 -3.29 0.62
CA ARG A 95 12.23 -3.97 1.67
C ARG A 95 12.64 -5.42 1.85
N HIS A 96 12.89 -6.12 0.75
CA HIS A 96 13.08 -7.57 0.77
C HIS A 96 14.52 -8.02 0.58
N ARG A 97 15.42 -7.10 0.25
CA ARG A 97 16.83 -7.41 -0.05
C ARG A 97 16.96 -8.36 -1.22
N MET A 98 15.95 -8.41 -2.08
CA MET A 98 15.97 -9.18 -3.32
C MET A 98 14.95 -8.57 -4.29
N THR A 99 15.15 -8.83 -5.58
CA THR A 99 14.23 -8.33 -6.60
C THR A 99 12.90 -9.07 -6.52
N PRO A 100 11.85 -8.51 -7.11
CA PRO A 100 10.57 -9.23 -7.18
C PRO A 100 10.69 -10.60 -7.85
N ALA A 101 11.50 -10.71 -8.89
CA ALA A 101 11.69 -11.99 -9.58
C ALA A 101 12.35 -13.00 -8.67
N GLN A 102 13.37 -12.57 -7.94
CA GLN A 102 14.05 -13.45 -6.97
C GLN A 102 13.09 -13.87 -5.86
N PHE A 103 12.29 -12.93 -5.38
CA PHE A 103 11.31 -13.21 -4.32
C PHE A 103 10.34 -14.30 -4.77
N ARG A 104 9.81 -14.17 -5.98
CA ARG A 104 8.90 -15.17 -6.54
C ARG A 104 9.56 -16.53 -6.66
N LYS A 105 10.78 -16.56 -7.18
CA LYS A 105 11.49 -17.80 -7.42
C LYS A 105 11.83 -18.53 -6.12
N GLU A 106 12.30 -17.79 -5.12
CA GLU A 106 12.73 -18.42 -3.87
C GLU A 106 11.57 -18.84 -2.99
N SER A 107 10.39 -18.31 -3.23
CA SER A 107 9.21 -18.63 -2.42
C SER A 107 8.39 -19.77 -3.01
N CYS A 108 8.80 -20.29 -4.16
CA CYS A 108 8.11 -21.43 -4.79
C CYS A 108 8.70 -22.76 -4.37
#